data_abd7a85a4185e4bc794460a1d2107381
#
_entry.id   abd7a85a4185e4bc794460a1d2107381
#
_cell.length_a   1.000
_cell.length_b   1.000
_cell.length_c   1.000
_cell.angle_alpha   90.00
_cell.angle_beta   90.00
_cell.angle_gamma   90.00
#
_symmetry.space_group_name_H-M   'P 1'
#
loop_
_entity.id
_entity.type
_entity.pdbx_description
1 polymer ?
#
loop_
_entity_poly.entity_id
_entity_poly.type
_entity_poly.pdbx_seq_one_letter_code
_entity_poly.pdbx_strand_id
1 'polypeptide(L)'
;MFKSSSRRFAFRKSPLVMKATSLLRSTSARRALPFAVATVIAFCCVSSGKAQQHLSKHYQTGKNVRIELRNISGTIVVESWNKDEIRLSATIESPNAHIVPKQMDESLIVDVMSDNRGRGDVGDVNFKLQVPVSSSVDLETRRGQISVSNLRGASVRAHVSTEGDIELTNIIAGQVVAQNTIGNIFFDGEFSTGGTYEFKSTKGDITIRIPGNSAFRLVAASPARKITLGDFWNNGFKTQDGRRYVGDVGDGRSSVSVTNFNGQITFMRK
;
A
#
# COMPACT_ATOMS: atom_id res chain seq x y z
N MET A 1 30.45 -20.40 -58.79
CA MET A 1 29.76 -21.30 -59.72
C MET A 1 28.24 -21.20 -59.45
N PHE A 2 27.55 -20.71 -60.49
CA PHE A 2 26.14 -20.80 -60.82
C PHE A 2 25.09 -20.19 -59.81
N LYS A 3 24.36 -19.21 -60.15
CA LYS A 3 23.37 -18.62 -61.11
C LYS A 3 22.09 -18.42 -60.38
N SER A 4 21.67 -17.18 -60.14
CA SER A 4 20.81 -16.34 -60.96
C SER A 4 19.47 -16.99 -61.37
N SER A 5 18.34 -16.46 -60.86
CA SER A 5 17.17 -16.24 -61.72
C SER A 5 16.20 -15.23 -61.09
N SER A 6 16.12 -14.11 -61.77
CA SER A 6 15.06 -13.09 -61.63
C SER A 6 13.83 -13.55 -62.42
N ARG A 7 12.63 -13.24 -61.99
CA ARG A 7 11.46 -13.02 -62.87
C ARG A 7 10.63 -11.85 -62.40
N ARG A 8 10.72 -10.80 -63.20
CA ARG A 8 9.73 -9.72 -63.29
C ARG A 8 8.55 -10.24 -64.10
N PHE A 9 7.35 -9.84 -63.76
CA PHE A 9 6.25 -9.69 -64.71
C PHE A 9 5.46 -8.41 -64.45
N ALA A 10 5.25 -7.74 -65.55
CA ALA A 10 4.78 -6.38 -65.69
C ALA A 10 3.29 -6.33 -66.14
N PHE A 11 2.68 -5.20 -65.86
CA PHE A 11 1.67 -4.48 -66.62
C PHE A 11 0.35 -5.15 -67.04
N ARG A 12 -0.75 -4.56 -66.65
CA ARG A 12 -1.78 -4.12 -67.64
C ARG A 12 -2.63 -2.99 -67.13
N LYS A 13 -2.51 -1.83 -67.79
CA LYS A 13 -3.46 -0.72 -67.85
C LYS A 13 -4.53 -1.04 -68.87
N SER A 14 -5.76 -0.60 -68.70
CA SER A 14 -6.53 0.03 -69.77
C SER A 14 -7.84 0.66 -69.23
N PRO A 15 -8.31 1.76 -69.88
CA PRO A 15 -9.41 2.59 -69.43
C PRO A 15 -10.60 2.51 -70.41
N LEU A 16 -11.77 3.01 -70.03
CA LEU A 16 -12.85 3.47 -70.91
C LEU A 16 -13.81 4.32 -70.06
N VAL A 17 -13.89 5.59 -70.20
CA VAL A 17 -14.42 6.55 -71.18
C VAL A 17 -15.95 6.44 -71.43
N MET A 18 -16.57 7.53 -71.06
CA MET A 18 -17.75 8.24 -71.59
C MET A 18 -19.14 7.61 -71.50
N LYS A 19 -20.11 8.36 -71.00
CA LYS A 19 -20.92 9.28 -71.81
C LYS A 19 -21.86 10.17 -70.96
N ALA A 20 -21.85 11.43 -71.28
CA ALA A 20 -22.79 12.42 -70.83
C ALA A 20 -24.08 12.35 -71.67
N THR A 21 -25.21 12.67 -71.11
CA THR A 21 -26.35 13.25 -71.85
C THR A 21 -27.13 14.20 -70.92
N SER A 22 -27.23 15.40 -71.45
CA SER A 22 -28.00 16.53 -70.97
C SER A 22 -29.50 16.34 -71.24
N LEU A 23 -30.35 17.05 -70.49
CA LEU A 23 -31.50 17.87 -70.97
C LEU A 23 -32.32 18.34 -69.76
N LEU A 24 -32.22 19.58 -69.42
CA LEU A 24 -33.16 20.73 -69.70
C LEU A 24 -34.47 20.76 -68.89
N ARG A 25 -34.57 21.89 -68.17
CA ARG A 25 -35.69 22.79 -67.89
C ARG A 25 -36.78 22.37 -66.91
N SER A 26 -36.89 23.11 -65.77
CA SER A 26 -37.93 24.17 -65.75
C SER A 26 -37.80 24.99 -64.41
N THR A 27 -37.99 26.26 -64.64
CA THR A 27 -38.08 27.39 -63.73
C THR A 27 -39.24 27.28 -62.76
N SER A 28 -39.04 27.55 -61.47
CA SER A 28 -39.97 28.42 -60.74
C SER A 28 -39.29 28.98 -59.50
N ALA A 29 -39.20 30.25 -59.40
CA ALA A 29 -38.76 31.04 -58.26
C ALA A 29 -39.75 30.90 -57.11
N ARG A 30 -39.22 30.76 -55.91
CA ARG A 30 -39.82 31.36 -54.70
C ARG A 30 -38.85 31.28 -53.48
N ARG A 31 -38.49 32.47 -53.04
CA ARG A 31 -38.19 32.96 -51.69
C ARG A 31 -37.08 32.30 -50.88
N ALA A 32 -36.04 33.09 -50.74
CA ALA A 32 -34.95 32.99 -49.82
C ALA A 32 -35.41 32.91 -48.34
N LEU A 33 -34.86 31.96 -47.60
CA LEU A 33 -34.62 32.07 -46.16
C LEU A 33 -33.17 31.60 -45.90
N PRO A 34 -32.37 32.41 -45.24
CA PRO A 34 -31.04 31.96 -44.88
C PRO A 34 -31.12 31.01 -43.64
N PHE A 35 -30.92 29.75 -43.85
CA PHE A 35 -30.62 28.81 -42.75
C PHE A 35 -29.20 29.09 -42.27
N ALA A 36 -29.12 29.79 -41.15
CA ALA A 36 -27.91 29.90 -40.39
C ALA A 36 -27.55 28.50 -39.86
N VAL A 37 -26.59 27.85 -40.47
CA VAL A 37 -25.98 26.63 -39.94
C VAL A 37 -25.12 27.04 -38.72
N ALA A 38 -25.73 26.95 -37.54
CA ALA A 38 -24.98 27.05 -36.28
C ALA A 38 -24.14 25.78 -36.14
N THR A 39 -22.87 25.88 -36.51
CA THR A 39 -21.87 24.87 -36.24
C THR A 39 -21.57 24.91 -34.71
N VAL A 40 -22.26 24.07 -33.94
CA VAL A 40 -21.94 23.84 -32.56
C VAL A 40 -20.63 23.03 -32.54
N ILE A 41 -19.52 23.72 -32.38
CA ILE A 41 -18.24 23.10 -32.02
C ILE A 41 -18.42 22.61 -30.61
N ALA A 42 -18.75 21.33 -30.44
CA ALA A 42 -18.65 20.63 -29.16
C ALA A 42 -17.16 20.56 -28.81
N PHE A 43 -16.72 21.54 -28.02
CA PHE A 43 -15.39 21.50 -27.37
C PHE A 43 -15.44 20.37 -26.34
N CYS A 44 -15.11 19.14 -26.76
CA CYS A 44 -14.84 18.06 -25.85
C CYS A 44 -13.65 18.49 -25.01
N CYS A 45 -13.94 18.97 -23.79
CA CYS A 45 -12.93 19.04 -22.74
C CYS A 45 -12.43 17.62 -22.48
N VAL A 46 -11.36 17.23 -23.15
CA VAL A 46 -10.57 16.07 -22.79
C VAL A 46 -9.88 16.43 -21.47
N SER A 47 -10.57 16.19 -20.36
CA SER A 47 -9.92 16.15 -19.07
C SER A 47 -8.85 15.07 -19.19
N SER A 48 -7.58 15.49 -19.18
CA SER A 48 -6.42 14.60 -19.05
C SER A 48 -6.49 13.96 -17.66
N GLY A 49 -7.37 12.97 -17.51
CA GLY A 49 -7.38 12.09 -16.35
C GLY A 49 -6.01 11.42 -16.34
N LYS A 50 -5.22 11.65 -15.28
CA LYS A 50 -4.01 10.85 -15.03
C LYS A 50 -4.47 9.40 -15.07
N ALA A 51 -3.96 8.63 -16.02
CA ALA A 51 -4.33 7.23 -16.16
C ALA A 51 -3.77 6.48 -14.92
N GLN A 52 -4.65 6.22 -13.98
CA GLN A 52 -4.35 5.45 -12.78
C GLN A 52 -4.18 3.98 -13.22
N GLN A 53 -3.01 3.42 -12.98
CA GLN A 53 -2.74 2.02 -13.32
C GLN A 53 -3.18 1.12 -12.16
N HIS A 54 -3.84 0.03 -12.50
CA HIS A 54 -4.32 -0.96 -11.56
C HIS A 54 -3.63 -2.29 -11.80
N LEU A 55 -2.99 -2.83 -10.76
CA LEU A 55 -2.41 -4.17 -10.76
C LEU A 55 -3.22 -5.07 -9.84
N SER A 56 -3.62 -6.24 -10.33
CA SER A 56 -4.22 -7.29 -9.50
C SER A 56 -3.58 -8.63 -9.83
N LYS A 57 -3.04 -9.31 -8.83
CA LYS A 57 -2.41 -10.63 -8.95
C LYS A 57 -2.83 -11.55 -7.82
N HIS A 58 -2.91 -12.83 -8.13
CA HIS A 58 -3.23 -13.91 -7.20
C HIS A 58 -2.06 -14.88 -7.14
N TYR A 59 -1.71 -15.32 -5.94
CA TYR A 59 -0.62 -16.26 -5.72
C TYR A 59 -1.14 -17.39 -4.82
N GLN A 60 -1.07 -18.62 -5.31
CA GLN A 60 -1.34 -19.80 -4.49
C GLN A 60 -0.17 -20.01 -3.53
N THR A 61 -0.47 -20.19 -2.26
CA THR A 61 0.55 -20.31 -1.21
C THR A 61 0.13 -21.32 -0.15
N GLY A 62 1.03 -21.65 0.75
CA GLY A 62 0.70 -22.36 1.99
C GLY A 62 0.08 -21.42 3.04
N LYS A 63 -0.25 -22.00 4.20
CA LYS A 63 -0.84 -21.24 5.33
C LYS A 63 0.14 -20.24 5.97
N ASN A 64 1.43 -20.59 6.01
CA ASN A 64 2.49 -19.84 6.71
C ASN A 64 3.40 -19.16 5.69
N VAL A 65 2.88 -18.18 4.99
CA VAL A 65 3.65 -17.45 3.99
C VAL A 65 4.29 -16.20 4.59
N ARG A 66 5.52 -15.89 4.16
CA ARG A 66 6.21 -14.65 4.48
C ARG A 66 6.00 -13.62 3.37
N ILE A 67 5.54 -12.44 3.74
CA ILE A 67 5.31 -11.35 2.81
C ILE A 67 6.26 -10.21 3.17
N GLU A 68 7.09 -9.81 2.22
CA GLU A 68 7.93 -8.62 2.29
C GLU A 68 7.44 -7.60 1.28
N LEU A 69 7.06 -6.40 1.72
CA LEU A 69 6.62 -5.33 0.84
C LEU A 69 7.35 -4.04 1.18
N ARG A 70 8.05 -3.50 0.17
CA ARG A 70 8.75 -2.21 0.27
C ARG A 70 8.13 -1.21 -0.68
N ASN A 71 7.56 -0.15 -0.09
CA ASN A 71 6.94 0.96 -0.80
C ASN A 71 7.77 2.24 -0.64
N ILE A 72 7.59 3.18 -1.56
CA ILE A 72 8.21 4.50 -1.48
C ILE A 72 7.24 5.53 -0.89
N SER A 73 6.01 5.57 -1.40
CA SER A 73 4.95 6.46 -0.94
C SER A 73 3.58 5.84 -1.17
N GLY A 74 2.61 6.16 -0.31
CA GLY A 74 1.25 5.63 -0.37
C GLY A 74 0.94 4.64 0.75
N THR A 75 -0.24 4.05 0.70
CA THR A 75 -0.78 3.19 1.75
C THR A 75 -0.46 1.70 1.53
N ILE A 76 -0.26 0.98 2.61
CA ILE A 76 -0.15 -0.48 2.63
C ILE A 76 -1.22 -1.02 3.57
N VAL A 77 -2.22 -1.71 3.02
CA VAL A 77 -3.29 -2.35 3.78
C VAL A 77 -3.15 -3.87 3.64
N VAL A 78 -3.01 -4.56 4.77
CA VAL A 78 -2.95 -6.03 4.83
C VAL A 78 -4.11 -6.53 5.69
N GLU A 79 -4.96 -7.34 5.09
CA GLU A 79 -6.08 -7.99 5.76
C GLU A 79 -5.89 -9.50 5.68
N SER A 80 -6.05 -10.23 6.78
CA SER A 80 -6.04 -11.68 6.69
C SER A 80 -7.39 -12.24 6.27
N TRP A 81 -7.35 -13.40 5.60
CA TRP A 81 -8.54 -14.15 5.22
C TRP A 81 -8.33 -15.65 5.41
N ASN A 82 -9.42 -16.42 5.32
CA ASN A 82 -9.37 -17.86 5.52
C ASN A 82 -9.19 -18.61 4.19
N LYS A 83 -8.14 -18.25 3.42
CA LYS A 83 -7.76 -18.91 2.17
C LYS A 83 -6.25 -19.06 2.09
N ASP A 84 -5.78 -20.15 1.49
CA ASP A 84 -4.36 -20.44 1.27
C ASP A 84 -3.87 -19.78 -0.04
N GLU A 85 -4.16 -18.50 -0.21
CA GLU A 85 -3.75 -17.69 -1.35
C GLU A 85 -3.46 -16.24 -0.91
N ILE A 86 -2.63 -15.54 -1.67
CA ILE A 86 -2.43 -14.11 -1.53
C ILE A 86 -3.10 -13.41 -2.70
N ARG A 87 -3.91 -12.39 -2.39
CA ARG A 87 -4.38 -11.43 -3.38
C ARG A 87 -3.64 -10.13 -3.20
N LEU A 88 -2.90 -9.72 -4.21
CA LEU A 88 -2.20 -8.44 -4.27
C LEU A 88 -2.95 -7.52 -5.23
N SER A 89 -3.42 -6.39 -4.71
CA SER A 89 -3.97 -5.30 -5.50
C SER A 89 -3.15 -4.05 -5.27
N ALA A 90 -2.82 -3.32 -6.33
CA ALA A 90 -2.11 -2.06 -6.22
C ALA A 90 -2.70 -1.03 -7.18
N THR A 91 -2.80 0.19 -6.70
CA THR A 91 -3.18 1.36 -7.48
C THR A 91 -1.98 2.28 -7.58
N ILE A 92 -1.54 2.56 -8.80
CA ILE A 92 -0.34 3.34 -9.10
C ILE A 92 -0.76 4.67 -9.69
N GLU A 93 -0.38 5.77 -9.04
CA GLU A 93 -0.75 7.12 -9.48
C GLU A 93 0.20 7.72 -10.52
N SER A 94 1.41 7.19 -10.61
CA SER A 94 2.44 7.70 -11.53
C SER A 94 3.00 6.59 -12.41
N PRO A 95 3.18 6.84 -13.72
CA PRO A 95 3.78 5.86 -14.64
C PRO A 95 5.25 5.54 -14.31
N ASN A 96 5.89 6.32 -13.44
CA ASN A 96 7.29 6.14 -13.06
C ASN A 96 7.50 5.10 -11.95
N ALA A 97 6.42 4.57 -11.37
CA ALA A 97 6.48 3.51 -10.37
C ALA A 97 6.31 2.14 -11.03
N HIS A 98 7.25 1.24 -10.76
CA HIS A 98 7.20 -0.14 -11.22
C HIS A 98 7.11 -1.08 -10.02
N ILE A 99 6.11 -1.96 -10.03
CA ILE A 99 5.94 -2.98 -9.01
C ILE A 99 6.54 -4.28 -9.52
N VAL A 100 7.47 -4.85 -8.77
CA VAL A 100 8.19 -6.08 -9.11
C VAL A 100 7.89 -7.17 -8.08
N PRO A 101 6.77 -7.92 -8.22
CA PRO A 101 6.49 -9.03 -7.33
C PRO A 101 7.33 -10.25 -7.72
N LYS A 102 7.94 -10.87 -6.71
CA LYS A 102 8.70 -12.12 -6.83
C LYS A 102 8.14 -13.14 -5.85
N GLN A 103 7.56 -14.21 -6.35
CA GLN A 103 7.13 -15.34 -5.53
C GLN A 103 8.26 -16.37 -5.46
N MET A 104 8.56 -16.82 -4.26
CA MET A 104 9.42 -17.96 -3.96
C MET A 104 8.64 -18.86 -3.02
N ASP A 105 8.76 -20.17 -3.12
CA ASP A 105 8.00 -21.19 -2.40
C ASP A 105 7.04 -20.71 -1.29
N GLU A 106 7.57 -20.27 -0.16
CA GLU A 106 6.81 -19.80 1.01
C GLU A 106 6.93 -18.27 1.24
N SER A 107 7.38 -17.51 0.24
CA SER A 107 7.52 -16.07 0.36
C SER A 107 7.06 -15.29 -0.87
N LEU A 108 6.51 -14.10 -0.62
CA LEU A 108 6.19 -13.11 -1.64
C LEU A 108 6.95 -11.82 -1.31
N ILE A 109 7.83 -11.42 -2.20
CA ILE A 109 8.58 -10.16 -2.10
C ILE A 109 8.01 -9.19 -3.12
N VAL A 110 7.62 -7.99 -2.67
CA VAL A 110 7.07 -6.93 -3.52
C VAL A 110 7.88 -5.66 -3.31
N ASP A 111 8.62 -5.27 -4.32
CA ASP A 111 9.40 -4.03 -4.32
C ASP A 111 8.78 -3.01 -5.26
N VAL A 112 8.65 -1.77 -4.81
CA VAL A 112 8.35 -0.63 -5.66
C VAL A 112 9.65 0.00 -6.09
N MET A 113 9.90 -0.02 -7.40
CA MET A 113 11.05 0.63 -8.02
C MET A 113 10.61 1.92 -8.70
N SER A 114 11.44 2.92 -8.59
CA SER A 114 11.33 4.15 -9.38
C SER A 114 12.08 3.95 -10.69
N ASP A 115 11.49 4.32 -11.81
CA ASP A 115 12.20 4.41 -13.11
C ASP A 115 13.14 5.62 -13.07
N ASN A 116 14.14 5.50 -12.20
CA ASN A 116 14.91 6.64 -11.72
C ASN A 116 16.03 7.01 -12.69
N ARG A 117 15.73 7.91 -13.59
CA ARG A 117 16.72 8.85 -14.12
C ARG A 117 16.80 10.13 -13.26
N GLY A 118 16.37 10.05 -11.98
CA GLY A 118 16.61 11.09 -10.95
C GLY A 118 15.71 12.31 -11.00
N ARG A 119 14.59 12.34 -11.72
CA ARG A 119 13.84 13.58 -11.98
C ARG A 119 12.31 13.49 -11.86
N GLY A 120 11.75 12.48 -11.26
CA GLY A 120 10.29 12.37 -11.15
C GLY A 120 9.82 11.95 -9.77
N ASP A 121 8.76 12.57 -9.29
CA ASP A 121 8.00 12.05 -8.16
C ASP A 121 7.43 10.69 -8.56
N VAL A 122 7.67 9.69 -7.72
CA VAL A 122 7.17 8.31 -7.96
C VAL A 122 5.64 8.27 -7.86
N GLY A 123 5.03 9.30 -7.25
CA GLY A 123 3.62 9.31 -6.90
C GLY A 123 3.31 8.26 -5.82
N ASP A 124 2.07 8.18 -5.45
CA ASP A 124 1.63 7.20 -4.46
C ASP A 124 1.32 5.85 -5.11
N VAL A 125 1.77 4.79 -4.44
CA VAL A 125 1.40 3.42 -4.75
C VAL A 125 0.63 2.86 -3.56
N ASN A 126 -0.65 2.61 -3.76
CA ASN A 126 -1.54 2.14 -2.72
C ASN A 126 -1.77 0.63 -2.86
N PHE A 127 -1.35 -0.12 -1.85
CA PHE A 127 -1.44 -1.57 -1.81
C PHE A 127 -2.60 -2.04 -0.94
N LYS A 128 -3.31 -3.06 -1.42
CA LYS A 128 -4.22 -3.88 -0.63
C LYS A 128 -3.87 -5.35 -0.83
N LEU A 129 -3.47 -6.01 0.26
CA LEU A 129 -3.15 -7.43 0.30
C LEU A 129 -4.19 -8.17 1.13
N GLN A 130 -4.65 -9.29 0.62
CA GLN A 130 -5.37 -10.29 1.41
C GLN A 130 -4.47 -11.51 1.53
N VAL A 131 -4.22 -11.96 2.75
CA VAL A 131 -3.19 -12.96 3.06
C VAL A 131 -3.74 -14.06 3.98
N PRO A 132 -3.20 -15.28 3.97
CA PRO A 132 -3.59 -16.29 4.95
C PRO A 132 -3.44 -15.81 6.40
N VAL A 133 -4.31 -16.25 7.29
CA VAL A 133 -4.33 -15.81 8.70
C VAL A 133 -3.00 -16.01 9.42
N SER A 134 -2.28 -17.08 9.11
CA SER A 134 -1.00 -17.43 9.76
C SER A 134 0.23 -16.83 9.08
N SER A 135 0.06 -15.87 8.18
CA SER A 135 1.16 -15.23 7.47
C SER A 135 2.04 -14.41 8.39
N SER A 136 3.32 -14.27 8.02
CA SER A 136 4.24 -13.29 8.59
C SER A 136 4.42 -12.14 7.61
N VAL A 137 4.44 -10.90 8.12
CA VAL A 137 4.55 -9.71 7.26
C VAL A 137 5.70 -8.81 7.69
N ASP A 138 6.44 -8.31 6.70
CA ASP A 138 7.49 -7.30 6.84
C ASP A 138 7.21 -6.18 5.84
N LEU A 139 6.69 -5.06 6.35
CA LEU A 139 6.14 -3.96 5.57
C LEU A 139 6.95 -2.70 5.81
N GLU A 140 7.41 -2.08 4.75
CA GLU A 140 8.17 -0.85 4.81
C GLU A 140 7.64 0.18 3.81
N THR A 141 7.49 1.43 4.27
CA THR A 141 7.25 2.59 3.39
C THR A 141 8.04 3.80 3.88
N ARG A 142 8.41 4.68 2.96
CA ARG A 142 9.01 5.96 3.38
C ARG A 142 7.96 6.92 3.88
N ARG A 143 6.83 7.03 3.16
CA ARG A 143 5.73 7.94 3.50
C ARG A 143 4.40 7.23 3.28
N GLY A 144 3.45 7.45 4.18
CA GLY A 144 2.10 6.91 4.11
C GLY A 144 1.80 5.93 5.22
N GLN A 145 0.59 5.40 5.22
CA GLN A 145 0.05 4.58 6.29
C GLN A 145 0.31 3.09 6.05
N ILE A 146 0.61 2.36 7.11
CA ILE A 146 0.60 0.90 7.16
C ILE A 146 -0.53 0.44 8.06
N SER A 147 -1.45 -0.37 7.54
CA SER A 147 -2.55 -0.98 8.29
C SER A 147 -2.52 -2.49 8.13
N VAL A 148 -2.48 -3.22 9.25
CA VAL A 148 -2.53 -4.69 9.28
C VAL A 148 -3.66 -5.14 10.18
N SER A 149 -4.51 -6.03 9.70
CA SER A 149 -5.66 -6.49 10.48
C SER A 149 -5.85 -8.00 10.47
N ASN A 150 -6.32 -8.52 11.63
CA ASN A 150 -6.77 -9.90 11.83
C ASN A 150 -5.67 -10.97 11.60
N LEU A 151 -4.39 -10.66 11.84
CA LEU A 151 -3.28 -11.56 11.58
C LEU A 151 -2.90 -12.36 12.83
N ARG A 152 -2.68 -13.67 12.64
CA ARG A 152 -2.25 -14.62 13.68
C ARG A 152 -1.00 -15.38 13.21
N GLY A 153 0.07 -14.64 12.95
CA GLY A 153 1.30 -15.17 12.38
C GLY A 153 2.46 -15.21 13.37
N ALA A 154 3.62 -15.63 12.89
CA ALA A 154 4.82 -15.64 13.71
C ALA A 154 5.37 -14.22 13.94
N SER A 155 5.32 -13.35 12.92
CA SER A 155 5.94 -12.03 12.97
C SER A 155 5.13 -10.98 12.20
N VAL A 156 5.02 -9.78 12.78
CA VAL A 156 4.49 -8.56 12.14
C VAL A 156 5.52 -7.46 12.30
N ARG A 157 6.06 -6.99 11.20
CA ARG A 157 6.99 -5.86 11.18
C ARG A 157 6.40 -4.76 10.28
N ALA A 158 6.30 -3.54 10.83
CA ALA A 158 5.83 -2.36 10.12
C ALA A 158 6.78 -1.20 10.36
N HIS A 159 7.32 -0.62 9.30
CA HIS A 159 8.28 0.47 9.37
C HIS A 159 7.91 1.61 8.43
N VAL A 160 7.72 2.81 9.00
CA VAL A 160 7.54 4.06 8.24
C VAL A 160 8.74 4.97 8.50
N SER A 161 9.59 5.11 7.49
CA SER A 161 10.90 5.75 7.71
C SER A 161 10.85 7.29 7.78
N THR A 162 9.81 7.94 7.25
CA THR A 162 9.69 9.40 7.28
C THR A 162 8.41 9.86 7.99
N GLU A 163 7.25 9.67 7.40
CA GLU A 163 5.98 10.18 7.92
C GLU A 163 4.83 9.24 7.56
N GLY A 164 4.02 8.88 8.55
CA GLY A 164 2.81 8.10 8.41
C GLY A 164 2.48 7.30 9.66
N ASP A 165 1.24 6.89 9.75
CA ASP A 165 0.70 6.14 10.86
C ASP A 165 0.86 4.63 10.65
N ILE A 166 0.98 3.91 11.76
CA ILE A 166 0.98 2.44 11.79
C ILE A 166 -0.23 1.99 12.61
N GLU A 167 -1.10 1.22 11.99
CA GLU A 167 -2.28 0.66 12.62
C GLU A 167 -2.24 -0.87 12.56
N LEU A 168 -2.14 -1.51 13.71
CA LEU A 168 -2.09 -2.96 13.87
C LEU A 168 -3.31 -3.39 14.69
N THR A 169 -4.34 -3.97 14.05
CA THR A 169 -5.63 -4.28 14.67
C THR A 169 -5.90 -5.77 14.72
N ASN A 170 -6.29 -6.29 15.88
CA ASN A 170 -6.56 -7.70 16.13
C ASN A 170 -5.35 -8.60 15.74
N ILE A 171 -4.18 -8.24 16.28
CA ILE A 171 -2.93 -8.94 16.01
C ILE A 171 -2.59 -9.91 17.15
N ILE A 172 -2.28 -11.16 16.77
CA ILE A 172 -1.72 -12.18 17.67
C ILE A 172 -0.47 -12.72 16.98
N ALA A 173 0.70 -12.33 17.46
CA ALA A 173 1.97 -12.74 16.88
C ALA A 173 3.04 -12.94 17.94
N GLY A 174 4.00 -13.82 17.68
CA GLY A 174 5.14 -14.03 18.57
C GLY A 174 6.12 -12.86 18.56
N GLN A 175 6.18 -12.12 17.46
CA GLN A 175 7.00 -10.92 17.33
C GLN A 175 6.22 -9.80 16.66
N VAL A 176 6.23 -8.61 17.27
CA VAL A 176 5.69 -7.38 16.65
C VAL A 176 6.73 -6.28 16.76
N VAL A 177 7.04 -5.66 15.63
CA VAL A 177 7.91 -4.49 15.56
C VAL A 177 7.20 -3.40 14.77
N ALA A 178 6.86 -2.28 15.42
CA ALA A 178 6.26 -1.12 14.77
C ALA A 178 7.10 0.11 15.02
N GLN A 179 7.63 0.70 13.95
CA GLN A 179 8.54 1.84 14.04
C GLN A 179 8.17 2.91 13.04
N ASN A 180 8.05 4.16 13.50
CA ASN A 180 7.92 5.32 12.63
C ASN A 180 8.77 6.50 13.09
N THR A 181 8.95 7.50 12.21
CA THR A 181 9.62 8.75 12.56
C THR A 181 8.58 9.81 12.94
N ILE A 182 7.60 10.07 12.11
CA ILE A 182 6.49 11.00 12.38
C ILE A 182 5.18 10.29 12.11
N GLY A 183 4.27 10.32 13.07
CA GLY A 183 2.96 9.68 13.01
C GLY A 183 2.66 8.86 14.25
N ASN A 184 1.46 8.34 14.33
CA ASN A 184 0.98 7.57 15.45
C ASN A 184 1.19 6.07 15.23
N ILE A 185 1.34 5.33 16.32
CA ILE A 185 1.34 3.87 16.32
C ILE A 185 0.16 3.42 17.17
N PHE A 186 -0.75 2.68 16.56
CA PHE A 186 -1.86 2.04 17.24
C PHE A 186 -1.68 0.51 17.16
N PHE A 187 -1.66 -0.13 18.30
CA PHE A 187 -1.63 -1.58 18.41
C PHE A 187 -2.85 -2.06 19.20
N ASP A 188 -3.63 -2.94 18.61
CA ASP A 188 -4.69 -3.69 19.25
C ASP A 188 -4.43 -5.19 19.02
N GLY A 189 -4.08 -5.91 20.06
CA GLY A 189 -3.71 -7.30 19.93
C GLY A 189 -3.61 -8.02 21.25
N GLU A 190 -2.91 -9.15 21.21
CA GLU A 190 -2.61 -9.95 22.39
C GLU A 190 -1.10 -10.24 22.43
N PHE A 191 -0.54 -10.18 23.61
CA PHE A 191 0.85 -10.57 23.83
C PHE A 191 0.95 -12.08 24.04
N SER A 192 1.59 -12.77 23.11
CA SER A 192 1.84 -14.21 23.20
C SER A 192 2.92 -14.52 24.23
N THR A 193 2.78 -15.62 24.96
CA THR A 193 3.80 -16.09 25.91
C THR A 193 5.15 -16.29 25.21
N GLY A 194 6.21 -15.70 25.74
CA GLY A 194 7.55 -15.70 25.14
C GLY A 194 7.69 -14.71 23.98
N GLY A 195 6.65 -13.95 23.66
CA GLY A 195 6.67 -13.00 22.56
C GLY A 195 7.52 -11.76 22.85
N THR A 196 7.93 -11.09 21.75
CA THR A 196 8.71 -9.86 21.78
C THR A 196 8.01 -8.76 21.01
N TYR A 197 7.82 -7.61 21.66
CA TYR A 197 7.06 -6.47 21.13
C TYR A 197 7.88 -5.20 21.23
N GLU A 198 8.09 -4.55 20.11
CA GLU A 198 8.84 -3.29 20.04
C GLU A 198 8.02 -2.23 19.32
N PHE A 199 7.77 -1.11 20.01
CA PHE A 199 7.08 0.06 19.47
C PHE A 199 7.96 1.29 19.62
N LYS A 200 8.24 1.97 18.51
CA LYS A 200 9.14 3.11 18.50
C LYS A 200 8.63 4.22 17.61
N SER A 201 8.45 5.42 18.19
CA SER A 201 8.14 6.65 17.45
C SER A 201 9.09 7.77 17.86
N THR A 202 9.42 8.64 16.90
CA THR A 202 10.15 9.88 17.21
C THR A 202 9.18 11.01 17.52
N LYS A 203 8.07 11.12 16.77
CA LYS A 203 7.06 12.15 16.97
C LYS A 203 5.67 11.61 16.60
N GLY A 204 4.76 11.64 17.57
CA GLY A 204 3.40 11.11 17.50
C GLY A 204 3.10 10.25 18.71
N ASP A 205 1.92 9.74 18.84
CA ASP A 205 1.48 8.98 20.00
C ASP A 205 1.57 7.49 19.76
N ILE A 206 1.88 6.72 20.81
CA ILE A 206 1.86 5.26 20.79
C ILE A 206 0.75 4.79 21.71
N THR A 207 -0.26 4.14 21.14
CA THR A 207 -1.38 3.58 21.88
C THR A 207 -1.39 2.06 21.77
N ILE A 208 -1.37 1.38 22.91
CA ILE A 208 -1.34 -0.09 23.00
C ILE A 208 -2.60 -0.55 23.72
N ARG A 209 -3.49 -1.25 23.02
CA ARG A 209 -4.74 -1.80 23.54
C ARG A 209 -4.66 -3.32 23.62
N ILE A 210 -4.71 -3.86 24.83
CA ILE A 210 -4.51 -5.30 25.11
C ILE A 210 -5.51 -5.80 26.17
N PRO A 211 -5.76 -7.11 26.25
CA PRO A 211 -6.60 -7.69 27.30
C PRO A 211 -6.08 -7.38 28.71
N GLY A 212 -6.99 -7.16 29.66
CA GLY A 212 -6.64 -6.81 31.03
C GLY A 212 -5.88 -7.91 31.81
N ASN A 213 -5.93 -9.15 31.34
CA ASN A 213 -5.18 -10.30 31.88
C ASN A 213 -3.82 -10.53 31.19
N SER A 214 -3.36 -9.59 30.39
CA SER A 214 -2.05 -9.67 29.72
C SER A 214 -0.92 -9.66 30.74
N ALA A 215 0.10 -10.52 30.50
CA ALA A 215 1.26 -10.62 31.36
C ALA A 215 2.54 -10.35 30.54
N PHE A 216 3.28 -9.30 30.94
CA PHE A 216 4.44 -8.85 30.20
C PHE A 216 5.45 -8.10 31.06
N ARG A 217 6.71 -8.15 30.65
CA ARG A 217 7.77 -7.29 31.16
C ARG A 217 7.84 -6.04 30.29
N LEU A 218 7.67 -4.87 30.90
CA LEU A 218 7.67 -3.58 30.20
C LEU A 218 8.96 -2.82 30.43
N VAL A 219 9.49 -2.28 29.35
CA VAL A 219 10.45 -1.18 29.34
C VAL A 219 9.86 -0.05 28.50
N ALA A 220 9.32 0.97 29.14
CA ALA A 220 8.77 2.14 28.45
C ALA A 220 9.67 3.35 28.68
N ALA A 221 10.02 4.09 27.64
CA ALA A 221 10.84 5.28 27.69
C ALA A 221 10.22 6.44 26.92
N SER A 222 10.05 7.60 27.61
CA SER A 222 9.58 8.84 27.00
C SER A 222 10.28 10.04 27.68
N PRO A 223 11.26 10.68 27.02
CA PRO A 223 11.88 11.90 27.54
C PRO A 223 10.86 13.01 27.85
N ALA A 224 9.72 13.03 27.15
CA ALA A 224 8.61 13.96 27.37
C ALA A 224 7.82 13.68 28.66
N ARG A 225 8.12 12.60 29.40
CA ARG A 225 7.41 12.18 30.64
C ARG A 225 5.91 11.90 30.46
N LYS A 226 5.51 11.47 29.27
CA LYS A 226 4.12 11.21 28.91
C LYS A 226 3.86 9.72 28.76
N ILE A 227 3.90 8.98 29.88
CA ILE A 227 3.63 7.55 29.91
C ILE A 227 2.44 7.29 30.83
N THR A 228 1.39 6.70 30.28
CA THR A 228 0.16 6.32 30.98
C THR A 228 -0.04 4.81 30.87
N LEU A 229 0.06 4.09 31.97
CA LEU A 229 -0.10 2.63 32.00
C LEU A 229 -1.54 2.20 32.31
N GLY A 230 -2.41 3.12 32.75
CA GLY A 230 -3.82 2.83 33.09
C GLY A 230 -3.95 1.67 34.07
N ASP A 231 -4.80 0.72 33.76
CA ASP A 231 -5.07 -0.48 34.60
C ASP A 231 -3.88 -1.43 34.76
N PHE A 232 -2.82 -1.24 33.98
CA PHE A 232 -1.59 -2.06 34.03
C PHE A 232 -0.57 -1.53 35.03
N TRP A 233 -0.83 -0.36 35.65
CA TRP A 233 0.04 0.17 36.68
C TRP A 233 0.01 -0.69 37.95
N ASN A 234 1.20 -0.97 38.51
CA ASN A 234 1.34 -1.59 39.82
C ASN A 234 2.57 -1.06 40.55
N ASN A 235 2.67 -1.35 41.85
CA ASN A 235 3.75 -0.84 42.72
C ASN A 235 5.13 -1.48 42.44
N GLY A 236 5.21 -2.49 41.57
CA GLY A 236 6.46 -3.13 41.16
C GLY A 236 7.22 -2.36 40.07
N PHE A 237 6.61 -1.33 39.50
CA PHE A 237 7.30 -0.53 38.48
C PHE A 237 8.37 0.37 39.10
N LYS A 238 9.59 0.26 38.56
CA LYS A 238 10.67 1.20 38.83
C LYS A 238 10.58 2.34 37.83
N THR A 239 10.56 3.58 38.34
CA THR A 239 10.53 4.77 37.49
C THR A 239 11.79 5.59 37.66
N GLN A 240 12.24 6.19 36.55
CA GLN A 240 13.34 7.15 36.54
C GLN A 240 12.78 8.50 36.08
N ASP A 241 12.54 9.39 37.02
CA ASP A 241 12.02 10.76 36.80
C ASP A 241 10.78 10.85 35.91
N GLY A 242 9.93 9.80 35.87
CA GLY A 242 8.78 9.72 34.99
C GLY A 242 9.12 9.58 33.50
N ARG A 243 10.43 9.46 33.17
CA ARG A 243 10.89 9.30 31.78
C ARG A 243 11.02 7.85 31.35
N ARG A 244 11.22 6.96 32.31
CA ARG A 244 11.39 5.53 32.06
C ARG A 244 10.66 4.72 33.12
N TYR A 245 9.92 3.73 32.67
CA TYR A 245 9.25 2.74 33.52
C TYR A 245 9.77 1.36 33.16
N VAL A 246 10.14 0.59 34.17
CA VAL A 246 10.59 -0.81 34.04
C VAL A 246 9.89 -1.63 35.10
N GLY A 247 9.21 -2.68 34.69
CA GLY A 247 8.49 -3.55 35.63
C GLY A 247 7.77 -4.68 34.91
N ASP A 248 7.19 -5.54 35.72
CA ASP A 248 6.42 -6.68 35.24
C ASP A 248 4.94 -6.47 35.52
N VAL A 249 4.09 -6.81 34.54
CA VAL A 249 2.65 -6.96 34.69
C VAL A 249 2.38 -8.46 34.67
N GLY A 250 1.66 -8.93 35.70
CA GLY A 250 1.48 -10.36 35.89
C GLY A 250 2.81 -11.06 36.13
N ASP A 251 3.03 -12.19 35.46
CA ASP A 251 4.28 -12.99 35.59
C ASP A 251 5.35 -12.64 34.53
N GLY A 252 5.15 -11.55 33.77
CA GLY A 252 6.18 -11.04 32.84
C GLY A 252 6.51 -11.96 31.67
N ARG A 253 5.56 -12.75 31.18
CA ARG A 253 5.79 -13.81 30.18
C ARG A 253 6.23 -13.34 28.81
N SER A 254 5.96 -12.12 28.43
CA SER A 254 6.38 -11.52 27.15
C SER A 254 7.22 -10.27 27.39
N SER A 255 8.04 -9.90 26.42
CA SER A 255 8.90 -8.70 26.49
C SER A 255 8.32 -7.58 25.66
N VAL A 256 8.07 -6.41 26.29
CA VAL A 256 7.49 -5.23 25.64
C VAL A 256 8.41 -4.04 25.82
N SER A 257 8.91 -3.50 24.72
CA SER A 257 9.74 -2.29 24.68
C SER A 257 9.01 -1.19 23.94
N VAL A 258 8.81 -0.04 24.59
CA VAL A 258 8.13 1.12 23.99
C VAL A 258 9.00 2.35 24.16
N THR A 259 9.33 3.00 23.05
CA THR A 259 10.14 4.23 23.07
C THR A 259 9.46 5.31 22.24
N ASN A 260 9.19 6.46 22.88
CA ASN A 260 8.61 7.61 22.19
C ASN A 260 9.37 8.88 22.60
N PHE A 261 10.00 9.55 21.64
CA PHE A 261 10.80 10.74 21.95
C PHE A 261 9.94 11.98 22.17
N ASN A 262 8.89 12.17 21.35
CA ASN A 262 8.04 13.36 21.43
C ASN A 262 6.58 12.98 21.12
N GLY A 263 5.88 12.55 22.17
CA GLY A 263 4.49 12.12 22.14
C GLY A 263 4.16 11.33 23.39
N GLN A 264 2.94 10.84 23.46
CA GLN A 264 2.43 10.07 24.58
C GLN A 264 2.56 8.56 24.34
N ILE A 265 2.82 7.81 25.39
CA ILE A 265 2.68 6.35 25.43
C ILE A 265 1.46 6.04 26.30
N THR A 266 0.48 5.34 25.74
CA THR A 266 -0.76 5.00 26.45
C THR A 266 -1.03 3.51 26.34
N PHE A 267 -1.21 2.85 27.49
CA PHE A 267 -1.73 1.49 27.57
C PHE A 267 -3.22 1.55 27.92
N MET A 268 -4.02 0.77 27.21
CA MET A 268 -5.47 0.69 27.38
C MET A 268 -5.90 -0.76 27.47
N ARG A 269 -6.90 -1.01 28.30
CA ARG A 269 -7.56 -2.31 28.37
C ARG A 269 -8.58 -2.43 27.23
N LYS A 270 -8.65 -3.63 26.62
CA LYS A 270 -9.76 -4.04 25.76
C LYS A 270 -11.03 -4.23 26.56
#